data_c789318fdbf6592901b0dc266f9a13f8
#
_entry.id   c789318fdbf6592901b0dc266f9a13f8
#
_cell.length_a   1.000
_cell.length_b   1.000
_cell.length_c   1.000
_cell.angle_alpha   90.00
_cell.angle_beta   90.00
_cell.angle_gamma   90.00
#
_symmetry.space_group_name_H-M   'P 1'
#
loop_
_entity.id
_entity.type
_entity.pdbx_description
1 polymer ?
#
loop_
_entity_poly.entity_id
_entity_poly.type
_entity_poly.pdbx_seq_one_letter_code
_entity_poly.pdbx_strand_id
1 'polypeptide(L)'
;MSQRIVAALTAAALGLSDPVAHAAEPQWESSAPESLGINDPSCVPSGDITEPVVLLHGTSNNASVWGNLVHLLQDQGACVWAFDYGADDVTLQNMIPSVKAIADLDDSAAEIADQVDYVREVTGSDKVNLVGHSQGGMHIKTYTQMHNGADHVSHAVALGGNFHGTTLNGQGEALSKIIAFAPHLAAFLASTAGIQQVVGSEFMQRLNALPDTAPGVLYTSI
;
A
#
# COMPACT_ATOMS: atom_id res chain seq x y z
N MET A 1 -56.89 -60.30 -1.90
CA MET A 1 -56.70 -59.24 -2.90
C MET A 1 -55.95 -58.11 -2.21
N SER A 2 -54.66 -58.03 -2.39
CA SER A 2 -53.79 -57.05 -1.72
C SER A 2 -53.02 -56.29 -2.81
N GLN A 3 -53.39 -55.03 -3.00
CA GLN A 3 -52.72 -54.12 -3.95
C GLN A 3 -51.47 -53.59 -3.30
N ARG A 4 -50.34 -53.85 -3.94
CA ARG A 4 -49.04 -53.23 -3.59
C ARG A 4 -48.91 -51.92 -4.37
N ILE A 5 -48.86 -50.82 -3.66
CA ILE A 5 -48.50 -49.52 -4.20
C ILE A 5 -46.98 -49.39 -4.23
N VAL A 6 -46.41 -49.25 -5.41
CA VAL A 6 -45.00 -48.94 -5.61
C VAL A 6 -44.87 -47.44 -5.66
N ALA A 7 -44.21 -46.85 -4.67
CA ALA A 7 -43.86 -45.42 -4.66
C ALA A 7 -42.50 -45.26 -5.35
N ALA A 8 -42.48 -44.56 -6.48
CA ALA A 8 -41.24 -44.15 -7.15
C ALA A 8 -40.72 -42.87 -6.49
N LEU A 9 -39.53 -43.00 -5.88
CA LEU A 9 -38.75 -41.87 -5.36
C LEU A 9 -37.96 -41.24 -6.52
N THR A 10 -38.40 -40.08 -7.02
CA THR A 10 -37.58 -39.22 -7.88
C THR A 10 -36.63 -38.40 -7.02
N ALA A 11 -35.37 -38.73 -7.04
CA ALA A 11 -34.32 -37.87 -6.47
C ALA A 11 -34.09 -36.69 -7.37
N ALA A 12 -34.54 -35.50 -6.93
CA ALA A 12 -34.15 -34.23 -7.54
C ALA A 12 -32.72 -33.89 -7.09
N ALA A 13 -31.78 -33.99 -7.99
CA ALA A 13 -30.43 -33.45 -7.79
C ALA A 13 -30.49 -31.92 -7.83
N LEU A 14 -30.53 -31.30 -6.67
CA LEU A 14 -30.25 -29.85 -6.54
C LEU A 14 -28.77 -29.65 -6.79
N GLY A 15 -28.45 -29.15 -7.97
CA GLY A 15 -27.11 -28.64 -8.26
C GLY A 15 -26.85 -27.41 -7.38
N LEU A 16 -26.13 -27.62 -6.31
CA LEU A 16 -25.49 -26.53 -5.57
C LEU A 16 -24.35 -26.04 -6.45
N SER A 17 -24.60 -24.99 -7.25
CA SER A 17 -23.52 -24.17 -7.75
C SER A 17 -22.92 -23.45 -6.53
N ASP A 18 -21.66 -23.77 -6.20
CA ASP A 18 -20.90 -23.00 -5.23
C ASP A 18 -20.98 -21.52 -5.64
N PRO A 19 -21.34 -20.62 -4.72
CA PRO A 19 -21.24 -19.21 -5.01
C PRO A 19 -19.78 -18.92 -5.32
N VAL A 20 -19.49 -18.47 -6.55
CA VAL A 20 -18.20 -17.85 -6.87
C VAL A 20 -18.07 -16.73 -5.86
N ALA A 21 -17.11 -16.87 -4.93
CA ALA A 21 -16.79 -15.80 -4.01
C ALA A 21 -16.36 -14.61 -4.88
N HIS A 22 -17.23 -13.62 -4.98
CA HIS A 22 -16.83 -12.33 -5.53
C HIS A 22 -15.77 -11.81 -4.55
N ALA A 23 -14.56 -11.60 -5.04
CA ALA A 23 -13.57 -10.85 -4.29
C ALA A 23 -14.25 -9.55 -3.85
N ALA A 24 -14.19 -9.23 -2.57
CA ALA A 24 -14.73 -7.98 -2.07
C ALA A 24 -14.09 -6.83 -2.86
N GLU A 25 -14.89 -5.88 -3.29
CA GLU A 25 -14.36 -4.67 -3.93
C GLU A 25 -13.36 -4.03 -2.97
N PRO A 26 -12.25 -3.48 -3.48
CA PRO A 26 -11.26 -2.85 -2.62
C PRO A 26 -11.91 -1.70 -1.85
N GLN A 27 -11.73 -1.70 -0.54
CA GLN A 27 -12.24 -0.62 0.32
C GLN A 27 -11.35 0.63 0.28
N TRP A 28 -10.27 0.60 -0.49
CA TRP A 28 -9.35 1.72 -0.66
C TRP A 28 -9.58 2.42 -1.99
N GLU A 29 -9.49 3.75 -1.94
CA GLU A 29 -9.55 4.58 -3.13
C GLU A 29 -8.24 4.50 -3.92
N SER A 30 -8.32 4.80 -5.20
CA SER A 30 -7.17 5.03 -6.06
C SER A 30 -7.44 6.24 -6.93
N SER A 31 -6.60 7.25 -6.82
CA SER A 31 -6.63 8.43 -7.71
C SER A 31 -6.02 8.16 -9.10
N ALA A 32 -5.54 6.94 -9.35
CA ALA A 32 -5.04 6.56 -10.66
C ALA A 32 -6.18 6.52 -11.68
N PRO A 33 -5.97 7.03 -12.90
CA PRO A 33 -6.99 6.94 -13.95
C PRO A 33 -7.38 5.49 -14.25
N GLU A 34 -8.66 5.19 -14.36
CA GLU A 34 -9.17 3.86 -14.74
C GLU A 34 -8.57 3.34 -16.07
N SER A 35 -8.21 4.26 -16.98
CA SER A 35 -7.57 3.92 -18.24
C SER A 35 -6.20 3.26 -18.10
N LEU A 36 -5.58 3.27 -16.93
CA LEU A 36 -4.33 2.56 -16.66
C LEU A 36 -4.54 1.05 -16.49
N GLY A 37 -5.78 0.58 -16.22
CA GLY A 37 -6.05 -0.86 -16.08
C GLY A 37 -5.25 -1.52 -14.96
N ILE A 38 -5.10 -0.84 -13.83
CA ILE A 38 -4.46 -1.35 -12.61
C ILE A 38 -5.51 -1.74 -11.57
N ASN A 39 -5.09 -2.34 -10.47
CA ASN A 39 -5.97 -2.82 -9.39
C ASN A 39 -7.01 -3.85 -9.87
N ASP A 40 -6.66 -4.66 -10.85
CA ASP A 40 -7.53 -5.66 -11.44
C ASP A 40 -7.25 -7.05 -10.84
N PRO A 41 -8.19 -7.60 -10.02
CA PRO A 41 -8.05 -8.94 -9.46
C PRO A 41 -8.00 -10.07 -10.50
N SER A 42 -8.46 -9.81 -11.72
CA SER A 42 -8.43 -10.78 -12.83
C SER A 42 -7.12 -10.75 -13.63
N CYS A 43 -6.22 -9.80 -13.34
CA CYS A 43 -4.94 -9.71 -14.02
C CYS A 43 -4.09 -10.96 -13.78
N VAL A 44 -3.58 -11.54 -14.84
CA VAL A 44 -2.66 -12.67 -14.79
C VAL A 44 -1.30 -12.22 -15.33
N PRO A 45 -0.21 -12.33 -14.56
CA PRO A 45 1.12 -11.98 -15.03
C PRO A 45 1.50 -12.79 -16.28
N SER A 46 2.14 -12.15 -17.25
CA SER A 46 2.49 -12.79 -18.54
C SER A 46 3.97 -12.67 -18.90
N GLY A 47 4.80 -12.13 -18.01
CA GLY A 47 6.24 -11.92 -18.21
C GLY A 47 7.09 -12.53 -17.10
N ASP A 48 8.28 -11.98 -16.92
CA ASP A 48 9.23 -12.43 -15.89
C ASP A 48 8.86 -11.95 -14.48
N ILE A 49 7.99 -10.94 -14.39
CA ILE A 49 7.48 -10.41 -13.11
C ILE A 49 6.19 -11.18 -12.77
N THR A 50 6.33 -12.20 -11.97
CA THR A 50 5.23 -13.14 -11.65
C THR A 50 4.42 -12.73 -10.42
N GLU A 51 5.03 -12.00 -9.48
CA GLU A 51 4.33 -11.46 -8.33
C GLU A 51 3.68 -10.11 -8.65
N PRO A 52 2.54 -9.77 -8.02
CA PRO A 52 1.92 -8.45 -8.14
C PRO A 52 2.88 -7.35 -7.74
N VAL A 53 2.86 -6.23 -8.47
CA VAL A 53 3.65 -5.04 -8.15
C VAL A 53 2.77 -4.01 -7.48
N VAL A 54 3.07 -3.67 -6.22
CA VAL A 54 2.35 -2.64 -5.45
C VAL A 54 3.19 -1.37 -5.40
N LEU A 55 2.58 -0.26 -5.83
CA LEU A 55 3.23 1.05 -5.94
C LEU A 55 2.78 1.97 -4.81
N LEU A 56 3.74 2.48 -4.02
CA LEU A 56 3.52 3.33 -2.86
C LEU A 56 4.01 4.76 -3.16
N HIS A 57 3.08 5.71 -3.27
CA HIS A 57 3.40 7.11 -3.61
C HIS A 57 4.09 7.86 -2.45
N GLY A 58 4.57 9.08 -2.71
CA GLY A 58 5.24 9.92 -1.71
C GLY A 58 4.28 10.89 -1.00
N THR A 59 4.81 11.64 -0.03
CA THR A 59 4.10 12.68 0.73
C THR A 59 3.42 13.67 -0.20
N SER A 60 2.19 14.05 0.13
CA SER A 60 1.34 15.01 -0.62
C SER A 60 1.07 14.60 -2.07
N ASN A 61 1.28 13.35 -2.40
CA ASN A 61 0.99 12.74 -3.70
C ASN A 61 -0.19 11.75 -3.59
N ASN A 62 -0.48 11.04 -4.67
CA ASN A 62 -1.50 10.00 -4.76
C ASN A 62 -1.13 8.99 -5.86
N ALA A 63 -1.95 7.97 -6.08
CA ALA A 63 -1.69 6.88 -7.03
C ALA A 63 -1.55 7.35 -8.49
N SER A 64 -2.05 8.53 -8.87
CA SER A 64 -1.98 9.03 -10.26
C SER A 64 -0.56 9.33 -10.75
N VAL A 65 0.41 9.48 -9.84
CA VAL A 65 1.82 9.79 -10.21
C VAL A 65 2.51 8.65 -10.96
N TRP A 66 1.96 7.46 -10.90
CA TRP A 66 2.60 6.26 -11.40
C TRP A 66 2.40 5.98 -12.90
N GLY A 67 1.59 6.78 -13.60
CA GLY A 67 1.16 6.50 -14.97
C GLY A 67 2.25 5.98 -15.92
N ASN A 68 3.41 6.65 -15.99
CA ASN A 68 4.50 6.21 -16.86
C ASN A 68 5.12 4.87 -16.41
N LEU A 69 5.29 4.68 -15.11
CA LEU A 69 5.86 3.44 -14.58
C LEU A 69 4.90 2.26 -14.75
N VAL A 70 3.60 2.50 -14.59
CA VAL A 70 2.56 1.49 -14.83
C VAL A 70 2.68 0.92 -16.24
N HIS A 71 2.75 1.77 -17.26
CA HIS A 71 2.90 1.31 -18.64
C HIS A 71 4.17 0.47 -18.86
N LEU A 72 5.30 0.91 -18.28
CA LEU A 72 6.56 0.17 -18.39
C LEU A 72 6.48 -1.22 -17.74
N LEU A 73 5.82 -1.33 -16.59
CA LEU A 73 5.64 -2.59 -15.89
C LEU A 73 4.66 -3.52 -16.65
N GLN A 74 3.56 -2.96 -17.14
CA GLN A 74 2.58 -3.70 -17.94
C GLN A 74 3.18 -4.20 -19.26
N ASP A 75 4.06 -3.44 -19.89
CA ASP A 75 4.80 -3.88 -21.08
C ASP A 75 5.72 -5.09 -20.80
N GLN A 76 6.12 -5.28 -19.53
CA GLN A 76 6.83 -6.47 -19.05
C GLN A 76 5.90 -7.58 -18.54
N GLY A 77 4.59 -7.43 -18.72
CA GLY A 77 3.58 -8.40 -18.32
C GLY A 77 3.25 -8.42 -16.81
N ALA A 78 3.61 -7.37 -16.09
CA ALA A 78 3.32 -7.28 -14.64
C ALA A 78 1.86 -6.90 -14.37
N CYS A 79 1.28 -7.47 -13.31
CA CYS A 79 0.04 -6.99 -12.71
C CYS A 79 0.34 -5.90 -11.68
N VAL A 80 -0.18 -4.70 -11.89
CA VAL A 80 0.18 -3.50 -11.13
C VAL A 80 -0.98 -3.04 -10.24
N TRP A 81 -0.63 -2.68 -9.00
CA TRP A 81 -1.55 -2.19 -7.98
C TRP A 81 -1.04 -0.86 -7.42
N ALA A 82 -1.93 0.10 -7.28
CA ALA A 82 -1.63 1.37 -6.64
C ALA A 82 -2.90 1.93 -6.01
N PHE A 83 -2.88 2.07 -4.69
CA PHE A 83 -3.93 2.70 -3.91
C PHE A 83 -3.44 4.04 -3.35
N ASP A 84 -4.39 4.90 -3.01
CA ASP A 84 -4.12 6.04 -2.18
C ASP A 84 -4.02 5.59 -0.73
N TYR A 85 -3.21 6.27 0.08
CA TYR A 85 -3.09 6.03 1.50
C TYR A 85 -2.81 7.31 2.28
N GLY A 86 -3.01 7.29 3.57
CA GLY A 86 -2.64 8.36 4.47
C GLY A 86 -3.43 9.64 4.25
N ALA A 87 -4.74 9.55 4.07
CA ALA A 87 -5.64 10.69 4.13
C ALA A 87 -5.76 11.20 5.59
N ASP A 88 -5.78 12.51 5.79
CA ASP A 88 -5.88 13.14 7.10
C ASP A 88 -6.94 14.24 7.11
N ASP A 89 -7.91 14.16 8.00
CA ASP A 89 -9.03 15.10 8.09
C ASP A 89 -8.68 16.39 8.87
N VAL A 90 -7.51 16.46 9.47
CA VAL A 90 -7.15 17.52 10.44
C VAL A 90 -6.32 18.64 9.81
N THR A 91 -5.63 18.38 8.69
CA THR A 91 -4.68 19.34 8.10
C THR A 91 -5.33 20.23 7.03
N LEU A 92 -4.76 21.44 6.84
CA LEU A 92 -5.16 22.31 5.75
C LEU A 92 -5.01 21.64 4.37
N GLN A 93 -4.07 20.72 4.24
CA GLN A 93 -3.77 20.01 3.01
C GLN A 93 -4.90 19.06 2.61
N ASN A 94 -5.65 18.53 3.57
CA ASN A 94 -6.80 17.67 3.29
C ASN A 94 -7.98 18.38 2.58
N MET A 95 -7.97 19.73 2.56
CA MET A 95 -8.93 20.49 1.74
C MET A 95 -8.71 20.28 0.23
N ILE A 96 -7.62 19.64 -0.17
CA ILE A 96 -7.29 19.31 -1.56
C ILE A 96 -7.43 17.79 -1.71
N PRO A 97 -8.49 17.27 -2.34
CA PRO A 97 -8.79 15.84 -2.40
C PRO A 97 -7.67 14.97 -3.00
N SER A 98 -6.85 15.55 -3.87
CA SER A 98 -5.72 14.86 -4.51
C SER A 98 -4.47 14.77 -3.63
N VAL A 99 -4.46 15.36 -2.43
CA VAL A 99 -3.32 15.31 -1.52
C VAL A 99 -3.51 14.16 -0.54
N LYS A 100 -2.61 13.19 -0.59
CA LYS A 100 -2.58 11.98 0.23
C LYS A 100 -1.21 11.82 0.90
N ALA A 101 -1.03 10.77 1.68
CA ALA A 101 0.20 10.50 2.44
C ALA A 101 0.59 11.66 3.37
N ILE A 102 -0.39 12.22 4.07
CA ILE A 102 -0.27 13.35 5.01
C ILE A 102 -0.70 13.00 6.44
N ALA A 103 -1.34 11.85 6.64
CA ALA A 103 -1.78 11.34 7.94
C ALA A 103 -0.62 10.87 8.82
N ASP A 104 -0.94 10.37 10.00
CA ASP A 104 0.01 9.70 10.89
C ASP A 104 0.71 8.55 10.15
N LEU A 105 2.03 8.43 10.35
CA LEU A 105 2.83 7.42 9.63
C LEU A 105 2.61 6.00 10.16
N ASP A 106 2.24 5.81 11.41
CA ASP A 106 1.88 4.48 11.93
C ASP A 106 0.53 4.04 11.35
N ASP A 107 -0.45 4.95 11.27
CA ASP A 107 -1.75 4.67 10.66
C ASP A 107 -1.60 4.40 9.15
N SER A 108 -0.80 5.21 8.45
CA SER A 108 -0.49 5.00 7.03
C SER A 108 0.22 3.67 6.77
N ALA A 109 1.12 3.26 7.68
CA ALA A 109 1.83 1.98 7.57
C ALA A 109 0.88 0.79 7.78
N ALA A 110 -0.07 0.90 8.70
CA ALA A 110 -1.11 -0.12 8.92
C ALA A 110 -2.03 -0.22 7.69
N GLU A 111 -2.48 0.90 7.15
CA GLU A 111 -3.29 0.94 5.92
C GLU A 111 -2.57 0.28 4.74
N ILE A 112 -1.28 0.57 4.54
CA ILE A 112 -0.46 -0.07 3.50
C ILE A 112 -0.35 -1.58 3.74
N ALA A 113 -0.20 -2.02 4.99
CA ALA A 113 -0.15 -3.45 5.30
C ALA A 113 -1.45 -4.15 4.90
N ASP A 114 -2.59 -3.57 5.23
CA ASP A 114 -3.91 -4.09 4.83
C ASP A 114 -4.08 -4.10 3.31
N GLN A 115 -3.62 -3.07 2.60
CA GLN A 115 -3.64 -3.01 1.13
C GLN A 115 -2.80 -4.12 0.50
N VAL A 116 -1.60 -4.38 1.02
CA VAL A 116 -0.74 -5.47 0.53
C VAL A 116 -1.38 -6.84 0.80
N ASP A 117 -1.94 -7.04 1.97
CA ASP A 117 -2.62 -8.30 2.30
C ASP A 117 -3.84 -8.54 1.40
N TYR A 118 -4.63 -7.50 1.11
CA TYR A 118 -5.71 -7.57 0.14
C TYR A 118 -5.20 -7.99 -1.25
N VAL A 119 -4.13 -7.37 -1.76
CA VAL A 119 -3.57 -7.72 -3.07
C VAL A 119 -3.14 -9.19 -3.10
N ARG A 120 -2.50 -9.68 -2.05
CA ARG A 120 -2.10 -11.10 -1.93
C ARG A 120 -3.32 -12.03 -1.92
N GLU A 121 -4.35 -11.67 -1.17
CA GLU A 121 -5.58 -12.47 -1.07
C GLU A 121 -6.29 -12.57 -2.43
N VAL A 122 -6.55 -11.45 -3.10
CA VAL A 122 -7.31 -11.44 -4.35
C VAL A 122 -6.56 -12.03 -5.54
N THR A 123 -5.23 -11.96 -5.53
CA THR A 123 -4.38 -12.55 -6.57
C THR A 123 -3.96 -13.99 -6.27
N GLY A 124 -4.14 -14.44 -5.04
CA GLY A 124 -3.63 -15.74 -4.58
C GLY A 124 -2.11 -15.82 -4.53
N SER A 125 -1.41 -14.69 -4.53
CA SER A 125 0.05 -14.63 -4.49
C SER A 125 0.56 -14.62 -3.03
N ASP A 126 1.53 -15.46 -2.72
CA ASP A 126 2.16 -15.46 -1.40
C ASP A 126 2.98 -14.20 -1.15
N LYS A 127 3.49 -13.58 -2.20
CA LYS A 127 4.38 -12.42 -2.15
C LYS A 127 4.00 -11.34 -3.16
N VAL A 128 4.47 -10.12 -2.89
CA VAL A 128 4.39 -8.98 -3.80
C VAL A 128 5.78 -8.39 -4.06
N ASN A 129 5.89 -7.59 -5.11
CA ASN A 129 6.99 -6.66 -5.32
C ASN A 129 6.53 -5.27 -4.90
N LEU A 130 7.32 -4.57 -4.08
CA LEU A 130 7.01 -3.21 -3.63
C LEU A 130 7.89 -2.20 -4.36
N VAL A 131 7.29 -1.14 -4.88
CA VAL A 131 8.01 0.01 -5.42
C VAL A 131 7.49 1.26 -4.70
N GLY A 132 8.36 1.94 -3.96
CA GLY A 132 7.97 3.10 -3.18
C GLY A 132 8.81 4.34 -3.51
N HIS A 133 8.15 5.48 -3.66
CA HIS A 133 8.82 6.76 -3.86
C HIS A 133 8.79 7.60 -2.58
N SER A 134 9.93 8.18 -2.20
CA SER A 134 10.04 9.08 -1.04
C SER A 134 9.46 8.43 0.25
N GLN A 135 8.38 8.96 0.85
CA GLN A 135 7.67 8.35 1.98
C GLN A 135 7.24 6.90 1.68
N GLY A 136 6.76 6.60 0.46
CA GLY A 136 6.41 5.23 0.06
C GLY A 136 7.62 4.29 0.13
N GLY A 137 8.83 4.79 -0.21
CA GLY A 137 10.08 4.03 -0.01
C GLY A 137 10.36 3.78 1.47
N MET A 138 10.14 4.76 2.35
CA MET A 138 10.24 4.57 3.81
C MET A 138 9.23 3.53 4.30
N HIS A 139 7.99 3.56 3.78
CA HIS A 139 6.96 2.58 4.16
C HIS A 139 7.29 1.14 3.73
N ILE A 140 8.15 0.92 2.74
CA ILE A 140 8.70 -0.41 2.49
C ILE A 140 9.44 -0.93 3.75
N LYS A 141 10.24 -0.07 4.39
CA LYS A 141 10.92 -0.43 5.64
C LYS A 141 9.93 -0.63 6.78
N THR A 142 8.93 0.22 6.95
CA THR A 142 7.92 0.02 8.00
C THR A 142 7.15 -1.28 7.80
N TYR A 143 6.72 -1.60 6.59
CA TYR A 143 6.02 -2.84 6.29
C TYR A 143 6.87 -4.07 6.60
N THR A 144 8.11 -4.11 6.11
CA THR A 144 8.98 -5.28 6.28
C THR A 144 9.50 -5.45 7.70
N GLN A 145 9.66 -4.38 8.50
CA GLN A 145 10.27 -4.42 9.82
C GLN A 145 9.28 -4.30 10.97
N MET A 146 8.16 -3.58 10.79
CA MET A 146 7.21 -3.30 11.86
C MET A 146 5.88 -4.06 11.72
N HIS A 147 5.51 -4.46 10.48
CA HIS A 147 4.27 -5.17 10.17
C HIS A 147 4.47 -6.64 9.76
N ASN A 148 5.65 -7.21 10.05
CA ASN A 148 6.00 -8.59 9.71
C ASN A 148 5.89 -8.92 8.21
N GLY A 149 5.98 -7.91 7.35
CA GLY A 149 5.77 -8.04 5.90
C GLY A 149 6.95 -8.67 5.15
N ALA A 150 8.09 -8.92 5.79
CA ALA A 150 9.28 -9.42 5.11
C ALA A 150 9.05 -10.74 4.36
N ASP A 151 8.28 -11.67 4.95
CA ASP A 151 7.98 -12.96 4.33
C ASP A 151 7.04 -12.83 3.12
N HIS A 152 6.41 -11.67 2.96
CA HIS A 152 5.43 -11.36 1.92
C HIS A 152 5.98 -10.46 0.80
N VAL A 153 7.28 -10.19 0.79
CA VAL A 153 7.93 -9.36 -0.24
C VAL A 153 9.04 -10.15 -0.92
N SER A 154 9.06 -10.13 -2.24
CA SER A 154 10.17 -10.68 -3.04
C SER A 154 11.20 -9.59 -3.34
N HIS A 155 10.75 -8.48 -3.90
CA HIS A 155 11.61 -7.35 -4.26
C HIS A 155 11.05 -6.06 -3.67
N ALA A 156 11.96 -5.20 -3.21
CA ALA A 156 11.66 -3.89 -2.66
C ALA A 156 12.51 -2.84 -3.38
N VAL A 157 11.87 -1.94 -4.11
CA VAL A 157 12.54 -0.86 -4.84
C VAL A 157 12.17 0.48 -4.23
N ALA A 158 13.15 1.18 -3.66
CA ALA A 158 12.97 2.49 -3.05
C ALA A 158 13.55 3.58 -3.96
N LEU A 159 12.68 4.44 -4.47
CA LEU A 159 13.03 5.58 -5.31
C LEU A 159 13.13 6.82 -4.41
N GLY A 160 14.35 7.24 -4.06
CA GLY A 160 14.57 8.34 -3.13
C GLY A 160 13.93 8.12 -1.76
N GLY A 161 13.88 6.89 -1.26
CA GLY A 161 13.26 6.55 0.02
C GLY A 161 13.99 7.20 1.20
N ASN A 162 13.25 7.90 2.07
CA ASN A 162 13.80 8.60 3.23
C ASN A 162 13.87 7.69 4.48
N PHE A 163 14.56 6.55 4.38
CA PHE A 163 14.69 5.53 5.43
C PHE A 163 15.17 6.06 6.79
N HIS A 164 15.92 7.14 6.79
CA HIS A 164 16.48 7.77 7.99
C HIS A 164 15.89 9.15 8.30
N GLY A 165 14.80 9.50 7.61
CA GLY A 165 14.14 10.79 7.70
C GLY A 165 14.74 11.84 6.77
N THR A 166 14.25 13.05 6.88
CA THR A 166 14.65 14.17 6.05
C THR A 166 14.98 15.40 6.91
N THR A 167 15.97 16.19 6.46
CA THR A 167 16.24 17.50 7.06
C THR A 167 15.44 18.62 6.40
N LEU A 168 14.61 18.31 5.40
CA LEU A 168 13.89 19.28 4.59
C LEU A 168 14.82 20.39 4.04
N ASN A 169 16.00 20.02 3.56
CA ASN A 169 17.06 20.95 3.11
C ASN A 169 17.49 21.96 4.18
N GLY A 170 17.56 21.52 5.44
CA GLY A 170 17.94 22.37 6.57
C GLY A 170 16.77 23.16 7.21
N GLN A 171 15.58 23.11 6.66
CA GLN A 171 14.39 23.74 7.26
C GLN A 171 13.85 22.94 8.46
N GLY A 172 14.28 21.68 8.62
CA GLY A 172 13.87 20.81 9.72
C GLY A 172 14.20 21.39 11.10
N GLU A 173 15.29 22.16 11.26
CA GLU A 173 15.61 22.84 12.52
C GLU A 173 14.61 23.96 12.85
N ALA A 174 14.19 24.74 11.86
CA ALA A 174 13.17 25.77 12.07
C ALA A 174 11.80 25.14 12.37
N LEU A 175 11.44 24.09 11.65
CA LEU A 175 10.21 23.33 11.89
C LEU A 175 10.23 22.65 13.26
N SER A 176 11.37 22.10 13.72
CA SER A 176 11.51 21.52 15.04
C SER A 176 11.23 22.50 16.17
N LYS A 177 11.63 23.77 16.01
CA LYS A 177 11.32 24.86 16.95
C LYS A 177 9.81 25.16 17.00
N ILE A 178 9.15 25.16 15.84
CA ILE A 178 7.69 25.36 15.76
C ILE A 178 6.97 24.17 16.37
N ILE A 179 7.39 22.95 16.09
CA ILE A 179 6.83 21.72 16.68
C ILE A 179 6.92 21.76 18.22
N ALA A 180 8.09 22.13 18.75
CA ALA A 180 8.30 22.20 20.20
C ALA A 180 7.43 23.27 20.89
N PHE A 181 7.14 24.37 20.22
CA PHE A 181 6.35 25.48 20.79
C PHE A 181 4.85 25.39 20.50
N ALA A 182 4.47 24.94 19.30
CA ALA A 182 3.08 24.91 18.83
C ALA A 182 2.83 23.68 17.92
N PRO A 183 2.81 22.45 18.48
CA PRO A 183 2.77 21.22 17.69
C PRO A 183 1.52 21.12 16.78
N HIS A 184 0.36 21.55 17.27
CA HIS A 184 -0.86 21.56 16.47
C HIS A 184 -0.80 22.51 15.28
N LEU A 185 -0.13 23.66 15.42
CA LEU A 185 0.08 24.58 14.30
C LEU A 185 1.05 23.98 13.29
N ALA A 186 2.10 23.34 13.74
CA ALA A 186 3.04 22.66 12.87
C ALA A 186 2.35 21.55 12.06
N ALA A 187 1.53 20.70 12.71
CA ALA A 187 0.75 19.65 12.04
C ALA A 187 -0.21 20.22 11.01
N PHE A 188 -0.92 21.30 11.37
CA PHE A 188 -1.83 21.98 10.46
C PHE A 188 -1.15 22.54 9.20
N LEU A 189 0.08 23.04 9.32
CA LEU A 189 0.82 23.66 8.20
C LEU A 189 1.62 22.67 7.37
N ALA A 190 2.24 21.68 8.02
CA ALA A 190 3.23 20.79 7.39
C ALA A 190 2.74 19.34 7.20
N SER A 191 1.53 19.02 7.62
CA SER A 191 0.96 17.68 7.81
C SER A 191 1.60 16.87 8.96
N THR A 192 0.87 15.91 9.49
CA THR A 192 1.37 14.99 10.52
C THR A 192 2.54 14.17 9.96
N ALA A 193 2.36 13.56 8.77
CA ALA A 193 3.43 12.82 8.11
C ALA A 193 4.67 13.68 7.83
N GLY A 194 4.49 14.93 7.41
CA GLY A 194 5.61 15.83 7.14
C GLY A 194 6.48 16.07 8.38
N ILE A 195 5.85 16.21 9.56
CA ILE A 195 6.55 16.38 10.84
C ILE A 195 7.26 15.09 11.25
N GLN A 196 6.56 13.97 11.15
CA GLN A 196 7.07 12.67 11.60
C GLN A 196 8.26 12.17 10.76
N GLN A 197 8.39 12.60 9.51
CA GLN A 197 9.54 12.30 8.65
C GLN A 197 10.79 13.10 8.97
N VAL A 198 10.71 14.15 9.82
CA VAL A 198 11.89 14.93 10.17
C VAL A 198 12.86 14.08 10.99
N VAL A 199 14.17 14.19 10.66
CA VAL A 199 15.25 13.54 11.43
C VAL A 199 15.12 13.88 12.91
N GLY A 200 15.12 12.86 13.77
CA GLY A 200 15.00 13.02 15.22
C GLY A 200 13.57 13.01 15.75
N SER A 201 12.54 12.93 14.91
CA SER A 201 11.18 12.66 15.36
C SER A 201 11.09 11.30 16.07
N GLU A 202 10.07 11.13 16.93
CA GLU A 202 9.86 9.87 17.64
C GLU A 202 9.67 8.69 16.67
N PHE A 203 8.89 8.89 15.61
CA PHE A 203 8.70 7.88 14.56
C PHE A 203 10.03 7.48 13.92
N MET A 204 10.84 8.46 13.50
CA MET A 204 12.14 8.18 12.87
C MET A 204 13.15 7.55 13.84
N GLN A 205 13.10 7.89 15.14
CA GLN A 205 13.93 7.22 16.14
C GLN A 205 13.59 5.72 16.25
N ARG A 206 12.29 5.37 16.29
CA ARG A 206 11.84 3.97 16.33
C ARG A 206 12.24 3.23 15.05
N LEU A 207 12.01 3.84 13.89
CA LEU A 207 12.34 3.23 12.60
C LEU A 207 13.85 3.05 12.41
N ASN A 208 14.67 4.02 12.86
CA ASN A 208 16.13 3.95 12.77
C ASN A 208 16.76 2.95 13.74
N ALA A 209 16.03 2.49 14.75
CA ALA A 209 16.48 1.40 15.62
C ALA A 209 16.38 0.01 14.94
N LEU A 210 15.71 -0.08 13.79
CA LEU A 210 15.51 -1.30 13.03
C LEU A 210 16.48 -1.38 11.83
N PRO A 211 16.83 -2.59 11.37
CA PRO A 211 17.63 -2.78 10.17
C PRO A 211 16.97 -2.12 8.94
N ASP A 212 17.77 -1.65 7.98
CA ASP A 212 17.26 -1.08 6.73
C ASP A 212 16.69 -2.13 5.79
N THR A 213 17.14 -3.37 5.93
CA THR A 213 16.72 -4.50 5.08
C THR A 213 16.31 -5.68 5.94
N ALA A 214 15.38 -6.47 5.42
CA ALA A 214 14.98 -7.75 6.03
C ALA A 214 15.58 -8.93 5.26
N PRO A 215 15.94 -10.04 5.95
CA PRO A 215 16.38 -11.26 5.27
C PRO A 215 15.32 -11.79 4.30
N GLY A 216 15.75 -12.32 3.16
CA GLY A 216 14.86 -12.94 2.18
C GLY A 216 14.19 -11.97 1.20
N VAL A 217 14.38 -10.66 1.36
CA VAL A 217 13.91 -9.63 0.44
C VAL A 217 15.08 -9.08 -0.37
N LEU A 218 14.90 -8.91 -1.68
CA LEU A 218 15.89 -8.27 -2.55
C LEU A 218 15.60 -6.75 -2.63
N TYR A 219 16.55 -5.94 -2.17
CA TYR A 219 16.40 -4.49 -2.12
C TYR A 219 17.16 -3.79 -3.25
N THR A 220 16.52 -2.76 -3.81
CA THR A 220 17.14 -1.80 -4.71
C THR A 220 16.81 -0.39 -4.24
N SER A 221 17.82 0.47 -4.10
CA SER A 221 17.65 1.89 -3.79
C SER A 221 18.24 2.73 -4.92
N ILE A 222 17.49 3.71 -5.37
CA ILE A 222 17.84 4.64 -6.46
C ILE A 222 17.67 6.07 -5.97
#